data_d2a36cff8e1d0fcf709f033d4047c178
#
_entry.id   d2a36cff8e1d0fcf709f033d4047c178
#
_cell.length_a   1.000
_cell.length_b   1.000
_cell.length_c   1.000
_cell.angle_alpha   90.00
_cell.angle_beta   90.00
_cell.angle_gamma   90.00
#
_symmetry.space_group_name_H-M   'P 1'
#
loop_
_entity.id
_entity.type
_entity.pdbx_description
1 polymer ?
#
loop_
_entity_poly.entity_id
_entity_poly.type
_entity_poly.pdbx_seq_one_letter_code
_entity_poly.pdbx_strand_id
1 'polypeptide(L)'
;GYSNLFVARIDQKASVETYKGKILAQARSSGHSEDMLAAVREELESPCTEEMAVFEEFSKMVERDDFEYVVFDTAPTGHTLRLLELPYDYARQVEMMVSIRKDDPTAGEAREKLDALVRHLKDRDRCAFLLVLYPEYTPVFEAKRASEDLREAGIDVQGVIGNFVLEEKDCTSLFATSRFSMQQHYLRLAV
;
A
#
# COMPACT_ATOMS: atom_id res chain seq x y z
N GLY A 1 6.34 -27.96 6.95
CA GLY A 1 5.64 -26.70 6.63
C GLY A 1 4.73 -26.32 7.77
N TYR A 2 4.43 -25.07 7.88
CA TYR A 2 3.48 -24.56 8.87
C TYR A 2 2.06 -24.72 8.30
N SER A 3 1.15 -25.32 9.06
CA SER A 3 -0.22 -25.60 8.62
C SER A 3 -1.15 -24.38 8.69
N ASN A 4 -0.70 -23.33 9.36
CA ASN A 4 -1.43 -22.08 9.61
C ASN A 4 -0.80 -20.86 8.92
N LEU A 5 0.15 -21.06 8.01
CA LEU A 5 0.77 -20.01 7.21
C LEU A 5 0.30 -20.10 5.77
N PHE A 6 -0.31 -19.03 5.28
CA PHE A 6 -0.76 -18.89 3.91
C PHE A 6 0.04 -17.78 3.24
N VAL A 7 0.40 -17.99 1.98
CA VAL A 7 1.09 -16.99 1.17
C VAL A 7 0.21 -16.69 -0.03
N ALA A 8 -0.07 -15.41 -0.24
CA ALA A 8 -0.82 -14.91 -1.38
C ALA A 8 -0.01 -13.85 -2.12
N ARG A 9 -0.28 -13.70 -3.39
CA ARG A 9 0.28 -12.62 -4.22
C ARG A 9 -0.86 -11.96 -4.96
N ILE A 10 -0.91 -10.64 -4.93
CA ILE A 10 -1.82 -9.88 -5.79
C ILE A 10 -1.33 -9.99 -7.22
N ASP A 11 -2.16 -10.60 -8.08
CA ASP A 11 -1.91 -10.64 -9.52
C ASP A 11 -2.43 -9.32 -10.12
N GLN A 12 -1.51 -8.39 -10.35
CA GLN A 12 -1.83 -7.06 -10.87
C GLN A 12 -2.63 -7.11 -12.17
N LYS A 13 -2.27 -8.00 -13.11
CA LYS A 13 -2.98 -8.11 -14.39
C LYS A 13 -4.41 -8.59 -14.23
N ALA A 14 -4.59 -9.65 -13.45
CA ALA A 14 -5.93 -10.18 -13.17
C ALA A 14 -6.79 -9.16 -12.40
N SER A 15 -6.20 -8.42 -11.47
CA SER A 15 -6.88 -7.36 -10.71
C SER A 15 -7.36 -6.23 -11.62
N VAL A 16 -6.49 -5.78 -12.54
CA VAL A 16 -6.83 -4.72 -13.51
C VAL A 16 -7.98 -5.16 -14.43
N GLU A 17 -7.92 -6.36 -14.99
CA GLU A 17 -8.99 -6.88 -15.84
C GLU A 17 -10.31 -7.00 -15.10
N THR A 18 -10.27 -7.49 -13.85
CA THR A 18 -11.47 -7.59 -13.00
C THR A 18 -12.06 -6.21 -12.70
N TYR A 19 -11.20 -5.25 -12.35
CA TYR A 19 -11.60 -3.87 -12.07
C TYR A 19 -12.23 -3.20 -13.30
N LYS A 20 -11.57 -3.27 -14.46
CA LYS A 20 -12.09 -2.75 -15.74
C LYS A 20 -13.45 -3.37 -16.08
N GLY A 21 -13.56 -4.68 -15.95
CA GLY A 21 -14.81 -5.41 -16.19
C GLY A 21 -15.96 -4.95 -15.30
N LYS A 22 -15.70 -4.73 -14.01
CA LYS A 22 -16.65 -4.22 -13.02
C LYS A 22 -17.16 -2.82 -13.39
N ILE A 23 -16.25 -1.89 -13.69
CA ILE A 23 -16.61 -0.51 -14.05
C ILE A 23 -17.42 -0.46 -15.35
N LEU A 24 -17.02 -1.22 -16.38
CA LEU A 24 -17.75 -1.29 -17.64
C LEU A 24 -19.13 -1.94 -17.49
N ALA A 25 -19.26 -2.97 -16.66
CA ALA A 25 -20.55 -3.59 -16.37
C ALA A 25 -21.49 -2.61 -15.65
N GLN A 26 -20.97 -1.85 -14.70
CA GLN A 26 -21.72 -0.81 -14.00
C GLN A 26 -22.15 0.32 -14.95
N ALA A 27 -21.25 0.79 -15.81
CA ALA A 27 -21.58 1.81 -16.82
C ALA A 27 -22.68 1.36 -17.78
N ARG A 28 -22.66 0.09 -18.22
CA ARG A 28 -23.72 -0.50 -19.04
C ARG A 28 -25.07 -0.58 -18.30
N SER A 29 -25.05 -1.03 -17.06
CA SER A 29 -26.27 -1.13 -16.26
C SER A 29 -26.90 0.23 -15.96
N SER A 30 -26.10 1.29 -15.94
CA SER A 30 -26.55 2.68 -15.80
C SER A 30 -27.08 3.31 -17.10
N GLY A 31 -27.15 2.54 -18.19
CA GLY A 31 -27.74 2.98 -19.46
C GLY A 31 -26.87 3.93 -20.29
N HIS A 32 -25.54 3.89 -20.09
CA HIS A 32 -24.61 4.69 -20.88
C HIS A 32 -24.63 4.29 -22.36
N SER A 33 -24.54 5.28 -23.25
CA SER A 33 -24.45 5.05 -24.71
C SER A 33 -23.11 4.38 -25.09
N GLU A 34 -23.05 3.76 -26.27
CA GLU A 34 -21.81 3.14 -26.75
C GLU A 34 -20.63 4.14 -26.85
N ASP A 35 -20.90 5.39 -27.23
CA ASP A 35 -19.88 6.44 -27.25
C ASP A 35 -19.33 6.75 -25.85
N MET A 36 -20.19 6.79 -24.84
CA MET A 36 -19.78 6.96 -23.44
C MET A 36 -19.02 5.75 -22.93
N LEU A 37 -19.43 4.53 -23.30
CA LEU A 37 -18.69 3.32 -22.95
C LEU A 37 -17.31 3.26 -23.61
N ALA A 38 -17.15 3.80 -24.82
CA ALA A 38 -15.85 3.93 -25.49
C ALA A 38 -14.94 4.90 -24.72
N ALA A 39 -15.47 6.05 -24.30
CA ALA A 39 -14.71 7.01 -23.49
C ALA A 39 -14.29 6.42 -22.13
N VAL A 40 -15.19 5.68 -21.46
CA VAL A 40 -14.85 4.98 -20.20
C VAL A 40 -13.74 3.95 -20.42
N ARG A 41 -13.77 3.18 -21.54
CA ARG A 41 -12.70 2.24 -21.85
C ARG A 41 -11.35 2.94 -22.03
N GLU A 42 -11.32 4.06 -22.73
CA GLU A 42 -10.10 4.86 -22.94
C GLU A 42 -9.53 5.38 -21.61
N GLU A 43 -10.38 5.88 -20.70
CA GLU A 43 -9.98 6.34 -19.38
C GLU A 43 -9.42 5.19 -18.53
N LEU A 44 -9.98 3.99 -18.64
CA LEU A 44 -9.53 2.78 -17.93
C LEU A 44 -8.19 2.23 -18.44
N GLU A 45 -7.60 2.74 -19.51
CA GLU A 45 -6.22 2.42 -19.94
C GLU A 45 -5.16 3.29 -19.23
N SER A 46 -5.56 4.13 -18.29
CA SER A 46 -4.64 4.99 -17.55
C SER A 46 -3.85 4.22 -16.48
N PRO A 47 -2.62 4.66 -16.13
CA PRO A 47 -1.85 4.09 -15.01
C PRO A 47 -2.61 4.14 -13.68
N CYS A 48 -3.46 5.14 -13.46
CA CYS A 48 -4.29 5.24 -12.26
C CYS A 48 -5.22 4.03 -12.09
N THR A 49 -5.70 3.45 -13.18
CA THR A 49 -6.55 2.25 -13.15
C THR A 49 -5.80 1.04 -12.57
N GLU A 50 -4.53 0.90 -12.90
CA GLU A 50 -3.68 -0.16 -12.35
C GLU A 50 -3.50 0.00 -10.83
N GLU A 51 -3.22 1.22 -10.39
CA GLU A 51 -3.07 1.55 -8.97
C GLU A 51 -4.38 1.30 -8.21
N MET A 52 -5.51 1.69 -8.78
CA MET A 52 -6.83 1.48 -8.18
C MET A 52 -7.22 0.00 -8.08
N ALA A 53 -6.91 -0.79 -9.10
CA ALA A 53 -7.18 -2.23 -9.08
C ALA A 53 -6.38 -2.95 -7.99
N VAL A 54 -5.10 -2.61 -7.84
CA VAL A 54 -4.23 -3.15 -6.77
C VAL A 54 -4.73 -2.70 -5.40
N PHE A 55 -5.14 -1.44 -5.28
CA PHE A 55 -5.68 -0.89 -4.04
C PHE A 55 -7.00 -1.57 -3.61
N GLU A 56 -7.90 -1.88 -4.55
CA GLU A 56 -9.13 -2.63 -4.23
C GLU A 56 -8.81 -4.03 -3.69
N GLU A 57 -7.83 -4.73 -4.25
CA GLU A 57 -7.40 -6.04 -3.74
C GLU A 57 -6.70 -5.92 -2.36
N PHE A 58 -5.85 -4.92 -2.17
CA PHE A 58 -5.25 -4.61 -0.88
C PHE A 58 -6.33 -4.37 0.19
N SER A 59 -7.33 -3.55 -0.11
CA SER A 59 -8.44 -3.24 0.81
C SER A 59 -9.19 -4.49 1.23
N LYS A 60 -9.49 -5.40 0.28
CA LYS A 60 -10.13 -6.68 0.58
C LYS A 60 -9.30 -7.56 1.52
N MET A 61 -7.98 -7.48 1.41
CA MET A 61 -7.08 -8.24 2.29
C MET A 61 -7.02 -7.64 3.70
N VAL A 62 -7.04 -6.31 3.82
CA VAL A 62 -7.07 -5.62 5.12
C VAL A 62 -8.38 -5.88 5.88
N GLU A 63 -9.49 -6.03 5.16
CA GLU A 63 -10.80 -6.29 5.74
C GLU A 63 -11.03 -7.77 6.14
N ARG A 64 -10.05 -8.66 5.89
CA ARG A 64 -10.19 -10.08 6.24
C ARG A 64 -10.11 -10.29 7.75
N ASP A 65 -11.08 -11.01 8.29
CA ASP A 65 -11.19 -11.37 9.71
C ASP A 65 -10.97 -12.89 9.95
N ASP A 66 -10.71 -13.65 8.90
CA ASP A 66 -10.42 -15.10 8.97
C ASP A 66 -8.94 -15.41 9.30
N PHE A 67 -8.10 -14.36 9.44
CA PHE A 67 -6.72 -14.46 9.86
C PHE A 67 -6.48 -13.63 11.13
N GLU A 68 -5.72 -14.18 12.06
CA GLU A 68 -5.27 -13.47 13.26
C GLU A 68 -4.27 -12.34 12.91
N TYR A 69 -3.41 -12.61 11.93
CA TYR A 69 -2.42 -11.65 11.42
C TYR A 69 -2.38 -11.70 9.89
N VAL A 70 -2.34 -10.54 9.28
CA VAL A 70 -2.07 -10.37 7.85
C VAL A 70 -0.81 -9.51 7.70
N VAL A 71 0.21 -10.04 7.03
CA VAL A 71 1.46 -9.33 6.79
C VAL A 71 1.54 -8.94 5.32
N PHE A 72 1.62 -7.65 5.06
CA PHE A 72 1.83 -7.11 3.72
C PHE A 72 3.32 -6.86 3.50
N ASP A 73 3.93 -7.66 2.60
CA ASP A 73 5.27 -7.39 2.09
C ASP A 73 5.14 -6.48 0.87
N THR A 74 5.44 -5.20 1.07
CA THR A 74 5.25 -4.17 0.06
C THR A 74 6.55 -3.85 -0.67
N ALA A 75 6.43 -3.38 -1.92
CA ALA A 75 7.58 -2.84 -2.65
C ALA A 75 8.17 -1.61 -1.93
N PRO A 76 9.46 -1.26 -2.18
CA PRO A 76 10.13 -0.19 -1.44
C PRO A 76 9.39 1.15 -1.49
N THR A 77 9.22 1.69 -0.33
CA THR A 77 8.78 3.02 0.15
C THR A 77 7.93 3.95 -0.75
N GLY A 78 8.36 4.30 -1.96
CA GLY A 78 7.64 5.29 -2.78
C GLY A 78 6.28 4.80 -3.31
N HIS A 79 6.15 3.51 -3.63
CA HIS A 79 4.88 2.93 -4.11
C HIS A 79 3.92 2.61 -2.95
N THR A 80 4.43 2.26 -1.79
CA THR A 80 3.60 1.96 -0.61
C THR A 80 2.94 3.22 -0.07
N LEU A 81 3.68 4.33 0.01
CA LEU A 81 3.14 5.63 0.37
C LEU A 81 2.04 6.05 -0.61
N ARG A 82 2.25 5.84 -1.90
CA ARG A 82 1.27 6.13 -2.92
C ARG A 82 -0.01 5.30 -2.76
N LEU A 83 0.09 4.01 -2.40
CA LEU A 83 -1.07 3.17 -2.05
C LEU A 83 -1.84 3.71 -0.82
N LEU A 84 -1.15 4.37 0.11
CA LEU A 84 -1.76 4.97 1.30
C LEU A 84 -2.30 6.40 1.03
N GLU A 85 -1.79 7.09 0.01
CA GLU A 85 -2.30 8.37 -0.48
C GLU A 85 -3.51 8.20 -1.43
N LEU A 86 -3.56 7.09 -2.18
CA LEU A 86 -4.67 6.77 -3.09
C LEU A 86 -6.06 6.89 -2.45
N PRO A 87 -6.28 6.49 -1.18
CA PRO A 87 -7.56 6.72 -0.51
C PRO A 87 -8.00 8.18 -0.54
N TYR A 88 -7.09 9.11 -0.34
CA TYR A 88 -7.41 10.54 -0.31
C TYR A 88 -7.70 11.09 -1.71
N ASP A 89 -6.92 10.69 -2.70
CA ASP A 89 -7.13 11.09 -4.09
C ASP A 89 -8.41 10.46 -4.66
N TYR A 90 -8.69 9.22 -4.28
CA TYR A 90 -9.91 8.53 -4.66
C TYR A 90 -11.14 9.12 -3.98
N ALA A 91 -11.09 9.44 -2.69
CA ALA A 91 -12.16 10.13 -1.99
C ALA A 91 -12.50 11.46 -2.69
N ARG A 92 -11.47 12.18 -3.13
CA ARG A 92 -11.62 13.43 -3.86
C ARG A 92 -12.24 13.24 -5.25
N GLN A 93 -11.88 12.17 -5.97
CA GLN A 93 -12.51 11.81 -7.25
C GLN A 93 -13.96 11.37 -7.05
N VAL A 94 -14.22 10.54 -6.03
CA VAL A 94 -15.58 10.12 -5.67
C VAL A 94 -16.42 11.33 -5.26
N GLU A 95 -15.88 12.28 -4.50
CA GLU A 95 -16.57 13.54 -4.16
C GLU A 95 -16.90 14.36 -5.41
N MET A 96 -16.02 14.43 -6.39
CA MET A 96 -16.32 15.09 -7.66
C MET A 96 -17.42 14.35 -8.43
N MET A 97 -17.37 13.01 -8.48
CA MET A 97 -18.41 12.22 -9.13
C MET A 97 -19.76 12.32 -8.42
N VAL A 98 -19.78 12.31 -7.08
CA VAL A 98 -20.99 12.53 -6.25
C VAL A 98 -21.56 13.91 -6.44
N SER A 99 -20.71 14.94 -6.54
CA SER A 99 -21.16 16.32 -6.77
C SER A 99 -21.83 16.50 -8.13
N ILE A 100 -21.46 15.67 -9.11
CA ILE A 100 -22.07 15.62 -10.46
C ILE A 100 -23.36 14.78 -10.47
N ARG A 101 -23.46 13.77 -9.59
CA ARG A 101 -24.61 12.86 -9.48
C ARG A 101 -25.12 12.79 -8.03
N LYS A 102 -25.90 13.79 -7.65
CA LYS A 102 -26.42 13.98 -6.28
C LYS A 102 -27.23 12.80 -5.70
N ASP A 103 -27.59 11.80 -6.50
CA ASP A 103 -28.48 10.70 -6.13
C ASP A 103 -27.88 9.29 -6.37
N ASP A 104 -26.54 9.12 -6.40
CA ASP A 104 -25.93 7.79 -6.54
C ASP A 104 -25.56 7.19 -5.17
N PRO A 105 -26.35 6.24 -4.64
CA PRO A 105 -26.11 5.62 -3.35
C PRO A 105 -24.78 4.84 -3.29
N THR A 106 -24.26 4.39 -4.45
CA THR A 106 -23.01 3.60 -4.52
C THR A 106 -21.76 4.43 -4.19
N ALA A 107 -21.81 5.73 -4.43
CA ALA A 107 -20.71 6.64 -4.11
C ALA A 107 -20.57 6.87 -2.59
N GLY A 108 -21.68 6.89 -1.87
CA GLY A 108 -21.69 6.95 -0.40
C GLY A 108 -21.04 5.73 0.24
N GLU A 109 -21.40 4.53 -0.23
CA GLU A 109 -20.85 3.27 0.25
C GLU A 109 -19.34 3.14 -0.04
N ALA A 110 -18.87 3.60 -1.21
CA ALA A 110 -17.46 3.59 -1.55
C ALA A 110 -16.65 4.51 -0.61
N ARG A 111 -17.21 5.69 -0.28
CA ARG A 111 -16.59 6.63 0.67
C ARG A 111 -16.52 6.05 2.08
N GLU A 112 -17.60 5.45 2.58
CA GLU A 112 -17.61 4.84 3.92
C GLU A 112 -16.58 3.72 4.05
N LYS A 113 -16.43 2.86 3.04
CA LYS A 113 -15.41 1.81 2.98
C LYS A 113 -14.01 2.39 3.02
N LEU A 114 -13.77 3.44 2.25
CA LEU A 114 -12.49 4.11 2.21
C LEU A 114 -12.12 4.75 3.55
N ASP A 115 -13.06 5.47 4.18
CA ASP A 115 -12.86 6.07 5.49
C ASP A 115 -12.63 4.99 6.57
N ALA A 116 -13.28 3.85 6.45
CA ALA A 116 -13.08 2.70 7.34
C ALA A 116 -11.67 2.12 7.18
N LEU A 117 -11.18 1.95 5.95
CA LEU A 117 -9.83 1.48 5.65
C LEU A 117 -8.77 2.44 6.19
N VAL A 118 -8.92 3.74 5.95
CA VAL A 118 -7.98 4.76 6.48
C VAL A 118 -7.94 4.74 8.01
N ARG A 119 -9.10 4.64 8.66
CA ARG A 119 -9.16 4.50 10.13
C ARG A 119 -8.45 3.24 10.60
N HIS A 120 -8.64 2.11 9.90
CA HIS A 120 -7.99 0.85 10.23
C HIS A 120 -6.46 0.96 10.12
N LEU A 121 -5.95 1.55 9.04
CA LEU A 121 -4.51 1.73 8.83
C LEU A 121 -3.86 2.68 9.85
N LYS A 122 -4.62 3.62 10.40
CA LYS A 122 -4.16 4.56 11.45
C LYS A 122 -4.31 4.03 12.86
N ASP A 123 -5.04 2.95 13.05
CA ASP A 123 -5.27 2.34 14.35
C ASP A 123 -4.05 1.50 14.77
N ARG A 124 -3.29 2.00 15.74
CA ARG A 124 -2.06 1.37 16.27
C ARG A 124 -2.28 0.02 16.94
N ASP A 125 -3.50 -0.24 17.40
CA ASP A 125 -3.85 -1.50 18.04
C ASP A 125 -4.17 -2.59 17.00
N ARG A 126 -4.41 -2.20 15.76
CA ARG A 126 -4.81 -3.09 14.65
C ARG A 126 -3.79 -3.17 13.52
N CYS A 127 -3.03 -2.11 13.28
CA CYS A 127 -2.08 -2.02 12.18
C CYS A 127 -0.71 -1.54 12.66
N ALA A 128 0.35 -2.27 12.32
CA ALA A 128 1.71 -1.90 12.63
C ALA A 128 2.52 -1.69 11.34
N PHE A 129 3.15 -0.52 11.22
CA PHE A 129 4.10 -0.23 10.15
C PHE A 129 5.51 -0.45 10.63
N LEU A 130 6.21 -1.37 9.95
CA LEU A 130 7.61 -1.72 10.23
C LEU A 130 8.46 -1.39 9.00
N LEU A 131 9.52 -0.65 9.19
CA LEU A 131 10.50 -0.39 8.13
C LEU A 131 11.60 -1.45 8.19
N VAL A 132 11.82 -2.15 7.07
CA VAL A 132 12.91 -3.13 6.95
C VAL A 132 14.01 -2.52 6.09
N LEU A 133 15.22 -2.42 6.63
CA LEU A 133 16.33 -1.78 5.95
C LEU A 133 17.65 -2.52 6.15
N TYR A 134 18.59 -2.30 5.24
CA TYR A 134 20.00 -2.60 5.50
C TYR A 134 20.63 -1.44 6.26
N PRO A 135 21.52 -1.69 7.24
CA PRO A 135 22.18 -0.64 7.98
C PRO A 135 23.31 0.00 7.15
N GLU A 136 22.92 0.71 6.12
CA GLU A 136 23.76 1.43 5.17
C GLU A 136 23.20 2.84 4.96
N TYR A 137 24.00 3.73 4.38
CA TYR A 137 23.63 5.15 4.21
C TYR A 137 22.26 5.33 3.54
N THR A 138 22.13 4.87 2.29
CA THR A 138 20.93 5.11 1.50
C THR A 138 19.67 4.50 2.12
N PRO A 139 19.64 3.20 2.51
CA PRO A 139 18.43 2.62 3.12
C PRO A 139 18.00 3.32 4.41
N VAL A 140 18.94 3.77 5.25
CA VAL A 140 18.62 4.46 6.50
C VAL A 140 18.01 5.83 6.22
N PHE A 141 18.53 6.60 5.28
CA PHE A 141 17.98 7.91 4.94
C PHE A 141 16.65 7.82 4.21
N GLU A 142 16.47 6.83 3.32
CA GLU A 142 15.18 6.57 2.68
C GLU A 142 14.12 6.13 3.70
N ALA A 143 14.49 5.29 4.67
CA ALA A 143 13.58 4.89 5.74
C ALA A 143 13.17 6.08 6.63
N LYS A 144 14.09 7.00 6.94
CA LYS A 144 13.76 8.24 7.67
C LYS A 144 12.76 9.09 6.90
N ARG A 145 13.01 9.31 5.62
CA ARG A 145 12.11 10.06 4.75
C ARG A 145 10.73 9.39 4.70
N ALA A 146 10.68 8.07 4.47
CA ALA A 146 9.43 7.33 4.46
C ALA A 146 8.68 7.41 5.80
N SER A 147 9.40 7.41 6.93
CA SER A 147 8.79 7.60 8.25
C SER A 147 8.20 9.00 8.42
N GLU A 148 8.85 10.04 7.87
CA GLU A 148 8.34 11.41 7.89
C GLU A 148 7.08 11.54 7.03
N ASP A 149 7.09 11.01 5.82
CA ASP A 149 5.94 11.02 4.90
C ASP A 149 4.74 10.25 5.49
N LEU A 150 4.97 9.07 6.11
CA LEU A 150 3.92 8.31 6.82
C LEU A 150 3.33 9.11 7.97
N ARG A 151 4.18 9.78 8.77
CA ARG A 151 3.74 10.60 9.89
C ARG A 151 2.89 11.79 9.43
N GLU A 152 3.23 12.42 8.30
CA GLU A 152 2.42 13.48 7.68
C GLU A 152 1.05 12.97 7.25
N ALA A 153 0.98 11.72 6.79
CA ALA A 153 -0.28 11.03 6.50
C ALA A 153 -1.05 10.59 7.77
N GLY A 154 -0.48 10.79 8.96
CA GLY A 154 -1.06 10.40 10.25
C GLY A 154 -0.90 8.92 10.57
N ILE A 155 0.15 8.29 10.04
CA ILE A 155 0.52 6.90 10.27
C ILE A 155 1.88 6.88 10.97
N ASP A 156 1.95 6.26 12.13
CA ASP A 156 3.21 6.13 12.86
C ASP A 156 3.92 4.83 12.53
N VAL A 157 5.22 4.90 12.31
CA VAL A 157 6.10 3.74 12.22
C VAL A 157 6.36 3.20 13.62
N GLN A 158 5.99 1.94 13.88
CA GLN A 158 6.14 1.31 15.18
C GLN A 158 7.50 0.67 15.38
N GLY A 159 8.26 0.44 14.33
CA GLY A 159 9.58 -0.16 14.48
C GLY A 159 10.40 -0.19 13.21
N VAL A 160 11.69 -0.44 13.41
CA VAL A 160 12.66 -0.61 12.33
C VAL A 160 13.36 -1.95 12.50
N ILE A 161 13.45 -2.72 11.42
CA ILE A 161 14.14 -4.02 11.38
C ILE A 161 15.41 -3.86 10.55
N GLY A 162 16.56 -3.96 11.22
CA GLY A 162 17.85 -4.04 10.53
C GLY A 162 18.04 -5.44 9.95
N ASN A 163 18.08 -5.56 8.63
CA ASN A 163 18.30 -6.82 7.94
C ASN A 163 19.75 -6.94 7.45
N PHE A 164 20.24 -8.16 7.27
CA PHE A 164 21.64 -8.46 6.86
C PHE A 164 22.71 -7.81 7.75
N VAL A 165 22.45 -7.76 9.04
CA VAL A 165 23.42 -7.27 10.02
C VAL A 165 24.50 -8.35 10.24
N LEU A 166 25.77 -7.93 10.13
CA LEU A 166 26.91 -8.80 10.47
C LEU A 166 27.01 -8.93 11.98
N GLU A 167 27.34 -10.14 12.45
CA GLU A 167 27.73 -10.35 13.83
C GLU A 167 29.26 -10.21 13.97
N GLU A 168 29.73 -9.66 15.08
CA GLU A 168 31.16 -9.44 15.32
C GLU A 168 31.97 -10.74 15.19
N LYS A 169 31.42 -11.87 15.62
CA LYS A 169 32.06 -13.21 15.53
C LYS A 169 32.34 -13.66 14.08
N ASP A 170 31.60 -13.11 13.09
CA ASP A 170 31.74 -13.47 11.68
C ASP A 170 32.72 -12.56 10.94
N CYS A 171 33.27 -11.55 11.63
CA CYS A 171 34.17 -10.54 11.06
C CYS A 171 35.63 -11.06 11.03
N THR A 172 35.89 -12.03 10.16
CA THR A 172 37.21 -12.68 10.03
C THR A 172 38.17 -12.00 9.04
N SER A 173 37.76 -10.94 8.38
CA SER A 173 38.56 -10.18 7.42
C SER A 173 38.46 -8.68 7.66
N LEU A 174 39.45 -7.91 7.17
CA LEU A 174 39.40 -6.43 7.23
C LEU A 174 38.15 -5.86 6.59
N PHE A 175 37.71 -6.43 5.50
CA PHE A 175 36.47 -6.03 4.82
C PHE A 175 35.24 -6.25 5.72
N ALA A 176 35.09 -7.43 6.31
CA ALA A 176 33.99 -7.76 7.20
C ALA A 176 33.99 -6.86 8.46
N THR A 177 35.15 -6.62 9.06
CA THR A 177 35.29 -5.75 10.23
C THR A 177 34.93 -4.29 9.88
N SER A 178 35.38 -3.79 8.74
CA SER A 178 35.04 -2.44 8.27
C SER A 178 33.55 -2.31 7.99
N ARG A 179 32.93 -3.32 7.33
CA ARG A 179 31.49 -3.35 7.07
C ARG A 179 30.67 -3.42 8.36
N PHE A 180 31.08 -4.24 9.33
CA PHE A 180 30.45 -4.31 10.64
C PHE A 180 30.47 -2.94 11.35
N SER A 181 31.62 -2.28 11.39
CA SER A 181 31.75 -0.95 12.02
C SER A 181 30.84 0.10 11.34
N MET A 182 30.77 0.07 10.03
CA MET A 182 29.85 0.91 9.25
C MET A 182 28.39 0.60 9.60
N GLN A 183 28.01 -0.66 9.63
CA GLN A 183 26.64 -1.07 9.97
C GLN A 183 26.25 -0.65 11.39
N GLN A 184 27.16 -0.78 12.37
CA GLN A 184 26.91 -0.32 13.73
C GLN A 184 26.70 1.20 13.82
N HIS A 185 27.36 1.96 12.95
CA HIS A 185 27.11 3.40 12.84
C HIS A 185 25.69 3.70 12.33
N TYR A 186 25.26 3.06 11.23
CA TYR A 186 23.95 3.30 10.64
C TYR A 186 22.80 2.74 11.45
N LEU A 187 22.98 1.64 12.18
CA LEU A 187 22.00 1.13 13.14
C LEU A 187 21.67 2.17 14.22
N ARG A 188 22.70 2.86 14.75
CA ARG A 188 22.49 3.95 15.73
C ARG A 188 21.79 5.18 15.16
N LEU A 189 21.83 5.38 13.84
CA LEU A 189 21.13 6.47 13.17
C LEU A 189 19.70 6.12 12.79
N ALA A 190 19.37 4.83 12.71
CA ALA A 190 18.05 4.34 12.32
C ALA A 190 17.02 4.34 13.47
N VAL A 191 17.51 4.49 14.72
CA VAL A 191 16.69 4.48 15.98
C VAL A 191 16.31 5.91 16.40
#